data_1d15db547df69b798dd5100d9ace4a96
#
_entry.id   1d15db547df69b798dd5100d9ace4a96
#
_cell.length_a   1.000
_cell.length_b   1.000
_cell.length_c   1.000
_cell.angle_alpha   90.00
_cell.angle_beta   90.00
_cell.angle_gamma   90.00
#
_symmetry.space_group_name_H-M   'P 1'
#
loop_
_entity.id
_entity.type
_entity.pdbx_description
1 polymer ?
#
loop_
_entity_poly.entity_id
_entity_poly.type
_entity_poly.pdbx_seq_one_letter_code
_entity_poly.pdbx_strand_id
1 'polypeptide(L)'
;MLPMKQFSYIIKDENGLHARPAGMLTKEAKKYQSAVTISCNGKSAVASKLMAIMGMGVKRGDNVEVTIEGADEDTAAAELQKFFRENL
;
A
#
# COMPACT_ATOMS: atom_id res chain seq x y z
N MET A 1 15.49 12.09 14.05
CA MET A 1 14.82 11.59 12.84
C MET A 1 13.92 10.43 13.20
N LEU A 2 12.67 10.48 12.77
CA LEU A 2 11.73 9.40 13.08
C LEU A 2 12.00 8.19 12.19
N PRO A 3 11.98 6.97 12.76
CA PRO A 3 12.06 5.76 11.95
C PRO A 3 10.91 5.71 10.96
N MET A 4 11.20 5.31 9.74
CA MET A 4 10.19 5.20 8.71
C MET A 4 10.75 4.37 7.57
N LYS A 5 9.93 3.49 7.03
CA LYS A 5 10.27 2.72 5.85
C LYS A 5 9.41 3.18 4.69
N GLN A 6 9.98 3.17 3.50
CA GLN A 6 9.28 3.60 2.31
C GLN A 6 9.74 2.79 1.12
N PHE A 7 8.80 2.42 0.26
CA PHE A 7 9.17 1.80 -1.01
C PHE A 7 8.19 2.26 -2.09
N SER A 8 8.60 2.09 -3.34
CA SER A 8 7.79 2.42 -4.50
C SER A 8 7.50 1.15 -5.29
N TYR A 9 6.35 1.11 -5.94
CA TYR A 9 5.97 -0.03 -6.76
C TYR A 9 5.13 0.44 -7.94
N ILE A 10 5.44 -0.10 -9.14
CA ILE A 10 4.65 0.20 -10.32
C ILE A 10 3.60 -0.90 -10.49
N ILE A 11 2.34 -0.50 -10.52
CA ILE A 11 1.22 -1.44 -10.60
C ILE A 11 1.23 -2.16 -11.93
N LYS A 12 1.17 -3.49 -11.89
CA LYS A 12 1.20 -4.34 -13.08
C LYS A 12 -0.14 -5.00 -13.37
N ASP A 13 -1.05 -5.03 -12.39
CA ASP A 13 -2.37 -5.61 -12.56
C ASP A 13 -3.15 -4.80 -13.59
N GLU A 14 -3.77 -5.49 -14.55
CA GLU A 14 -4.52 -4.84 -15.63
C GLU A 14 -5.58 -3.88 -15.13
N ASN A 15 -6.23 -4.24 -14.02
CA ASN A 15 -7.33 -3.46 -13.47
C ASN A 15 -6.87 -2.49 -12.39
N GLY A 16 -5.56 -2.37 -12.18
CA GLY A 16 -5.01 -1.50 -11.17
C GLY A 16 -5.40 -1.95 -9.76
N LEU A 17 -5.53 -1.00 -8.88
CA LEU A 17 -5.89 -1.28 -7.48
C LEU A 17 -7.41 -1.28 -7.34
N HIS A 18 -8.06 -2.29 -7.94
CA HIS A 18 -9.51 -2.43 -7.90
C HIS A 18 -9.96 -3.12 -6.60
N ALA A 19 -11.27 -3.37 -6.48
CA ALA A 19 -11.87 -3.80 -5.21
C ALA A 19 -11.21 -5.03 -4.58
N ARG A 20 -10.90 -6.05 -5.37
CA ARG A 20 -10.35 -7.30 -4.82
C ARG A 20 -8.96 -7.11 -4.23
N PRO A 21 -7.96 -6.60 -4.98
CA PRO A 21 -6.65 -6.39 -4.39
C PRO A 21 -6.65 -5.29 -3.33
N ALA A 22 -7.52 -4.28 -3.47
CA ALA A 22 -7.63 -3.25 -2.45
C ALA A 22 -8.12 -3.83 -1.13
N GLY A 23 -9.09 -4.72 -1.18
CA GLY A 23 -9.58 -5.43 0.00
C GLY A 23 -8.50 -6.29 0.64
N MET A 24 -7.72 -6.99 -0.18
CA MET A 24 -6.62 -7.81 0.30
C MET A 24 -5.53 -6.95 0.93
N LEU A 25 -5.22 -5.81 0.33
CA LEU A 25 -4.24 -4.88 0.87
C LEU A 25 -4.67 -4.34 2.23
N THR A 26 -5.93 -3.93 2.35
CA THR A 26 -6.48 -3.44 3.59
C THR A 26 -6.34 -4.48 4.71
N LYS A 27 -6.66 -5.72 4.38
CA LYS A 27 -6.56 -6.82 5.32
C LYS A 27 -5.11 -7.05 5.74
N GLU A 28 -4.21 -7.02 4.78
CA GLU A 28 -2.78 -7.18 5.05
C GLU A 28 -2.25 -6.07 5.94
N ALA A 29 -2.62 -4.82 5.63
CA ALA A 29 -2.16 -3.67 6.41
C ALA A 29 -2.61 -3.72 7.87
N LYS A 30 -3.78 -4.30 8.13
CA LYS A 30 -4.31 -4.40 9.49
C LYS A 30 -3.56 -5.40 10.37
N LYS A 31 -2.71 -6.23 9.79
CA LYS A 31 -1.92 -7.20 10.56
C LYS A 31 -0.81 -6.54 11.35
N TYR A 32 -0.44 -5.32 11.00
CA TYR A 32 0.72 -4.66 11.58
C TYR A 32 0.31 -3.52 12.49
N GLN A 33 1.19 -3.20 13.44
CA GLN A 33 0.99 -2.07 14.34
C GLN A 33 1.39 -0.76 13.68
N SER A 34 2.17 -0.85 12.62
CA SER A 34 2.64 0.33 11.91
C SER A 34 1.53 0.97 11.09
N ALA A 35 1.61 2.29 10.94
CA ALA A 35 0.74 3.03 10.05
C ALA A 35 1.25 2.84 8.62
N VAL A 36 0.38 2.44 7.71
CA VAL A 36 0.72 2.23 6.30
C VAL A 36 -0.05 3.22 5.46
N THR A 37 0.66 4.04 4.71
CA THR A 37 0.06 5.06 3.85
C THR A 37 0.47 4.81 2.40
N ILE A 38 -0.51 4.86 1.51
CA ILE A 38 -0.30 4.71 0.07
C ILE A 38 -0.44 6.07 -0.58
N SER A 39 0.51 6.45 -1.42
CA SER A 39 0.47 7.72 -2.16
C SER A 39 0.62 7.45 -3.64
N CYS A 40 -0.19 8.15 -4.44
CA CYS A 40 -0.14 8.02 -5.90
C CYS A 40 -0.81 9.23 -6.54
N ASN A 41 -0.15 9.80 -7.55
CA ASN A 41 -0.68 10.91 -8.32
C ASN A 41 -1.15 12.09 -7.46
N GLY A 42 -0.40 12.41 -6.42
CA GLY A 42 -0.73 13.53 -5.54
C GLY A 42 -1.80 13.25 -4.51
N LYS A 43 -2.32 12.02 -4.48
CA LYS A 43 -3.32 11.61 -3.49
C LYS A 43 -2.68 10.62 -2.53
N SER A 44 -3.22 10.54 -1.33
CA SER A 44 -2.76 9.56 -0.36
C SER A 44 -3.93 9.01 0.45
N ALA A 45 -3.74 7.80 0.97
CA ALA A 45 -4.77 7.14 1.76
C ALA A 45 -4.11 6.18 2.74
N VAL A 46 -4.73 6.01 3.90
CA VAL A 46 -4.30 5.01 4.87
C VAL A 46 -4.72 3.64 4.35
N ALA A 47 -3.78 2.71 4.30
CA ALA A 47 -4.02 1.41 3.67
C ALA A 47 -5.10 0.58 4.37
N SER A 48 -5.36 0.83 5.65
CA SER A 48 -6.42 0.13 6.38
C SER A 48 -7.82 0.65 6.09
N LYS A 49 -7.96 1.63 5.20
CA LYS A 49 -9.24 2.23 4.82
C LYS A 49 -9.57 1.87 3.38
N LEU A 50 -10.39 0.84 3.20
CA LEU A 50 -10.70 0.31 1.88
C LEU A 50 -11.25 1.36 0.92
N MET A 51 -12.24 2.12 1.36
CA MET A 51 -12.86 3.10 0.47
C MET A 51 -11.91 4.22 0.08
N ALA A 52 -11.01 4.61 1.00
CA ALA A 52 -10.00 5.61 0.69
C ALA A 52 -9.03 5.11 -0.38
N ILE A 53 -8.61 3.85 -0.26
CA ILE A 53 -7.73 3.23 -1.24
C ILE A 53 -8.40 3.19 -2.62
N MET A 54 -9.64 2.74 -2.66
CA MET A 54 -10.38 2.64 -3.92
C MET A 54 -10.61 4.02 -4.54
N GLY A 55 -10.81 5.03 -3.70
CA GLY A 55 -11.03 6.39 -4.17
C GLY A 55 -9.82 7.03 -4.83
N MET A 56 -8.63 6.46 -4.67
CA MET A 56 -7.43 6.99 -5.28
C MET A 56 -7.38 6.79 -6.80
N GLY A 57 -8.12 5.82 -7.32
CA GLY A 57 -8.14 5.57 -8.76
C GLY A 57 -6.82 5.07 -9.33
N VAL A 58 -6.09 4.28 -8.55
CA VAL A 58 -4.78 3.75 -8.98
C VAL A 58 -4.96 2.77 -10.12
N LYS A 59 -4.21 2.96 -11.20
CA LYS A 59 -4.31 2.17 -12.42
C LYS A 59 -3.02 1.46 -12.75
N ARG A 60 -3.11 0.51 -13.68
CA ARG A 60 -1.91 -0.15 -14.20
C ARG A 60 -0.91 0.89 -14.72
N GLY A 61 0.34 0.71 -14.36
CA GLY A 61 1.40 1.62 -14.75
C GLY A 61 1.64 2.75 -13.79
N ASP A 62 0.72 2.99 -12.85
CA ASP A 62 0.91 4.03 -11.85
C ASP A 62 1.99 3.60 -10.86
N ASN A 63 2.80 4.57 -10.46
CA ASN A 63 3.80 4.36 -9.43
C ASN A 63 3.21 4.75 -8.08
N VAL A 64 3.11 3.78 -7.17
CA VAL A 64 2.63 4.04 -5.82
C VAL A 64 3.79 4.07 -4.85
N GLU A 65 3.72 4.97 -3.88
CA GLU A 65 4.68 5.02 -2.80
C GLU A 65 4.00 4.52 -1.53
N VAL A 66 4.66 3.62 -0.84
CA VAL A 66 4.14 3.04 0.39
C VAL A 66 5.05 3.49 1.53
N THR A 67 4.46 4.17 2.51
CA THR A 67 5.19 4.66 3.69
C THR A 67 4.70 3.89 4.91
N ILE A 68 5.64 3.37 5.70
CA ILE A 68 5.34 2.54 6.85
C ILE A 68 6.08 3.08 8.05
N GLU A 69 5.36 3.36 9.13
CA GLU A 69 5.93 3.95 10.32
C GLU A 69 5.32 3.31 11.56
N GLY A 70 6.16 2.75 12.41
CA GLY A 70 5.68 2.14 13.63
C GLY A 70 6.63 1.09 14.20
N ALA A 71 6.17 0.38 15.24
CA ALA A 71 6.98 -0.56 15.97
C ALA A 71 7.49 -1.73 15.12
N ASP A 72 6.67 -2.21 14.17
CA ASP A 72 7.01 -3.35 13.31
C ASP A 72 7.26 -2.94 11.86
N GLU A 73 7.72 -1.71 11.64
CA GLU A 73 7.85 -1.18 10.29
C GLU A 73 8.78 -2.00 9.39
N ASP A 74 9.84 -2.57 9.93
CA ASP A 74 10.76 -3.38 9.12
C ASP A 74 10.06 -4.64 8.59
N THR A 75 9.35 -5.35 9.46
CA THR A 75 8.60 -6.53 9.08
C THR A 75 7.47 -6.18 8.13
N ALA A 76 6.74 -5.11 8.46
CA ALA A 76 5.63 -4.67 7.62
C ALA A 76 6.09 -4.30 6.22
N ALA A 77 7.22 -3.58 6.11
CA ALA A 77 7.75 -3.18 4.82
C ALA A 77 8.12 -4.39 3.97
N ALA A 78 8.80 -5.37 4.55
CA ALA A 78 9.20 -6.58 3.82
C ALA A 78 7.99 -7.36 3.33
N GLU A 79 7.00 -7.56 4.19
CA GLU A 79 5.80 -8.33 3.85
C GLU A 79 4.92 -7.58 2.85
N LEU A 80 4.81 -6.27 2.97
CA LEU A 80 4.02 -5.49 2.03
C LEU A 80 4.66 -5.43 0.65
N GLN A 81 5.98 -5.35 0.57
CA GLN A 81 6.67 -5.42 -0.72
C GLN A 81 6.36 -6.74 -1.41
N LYS A 82 6.42 -7.83 -0.66
CA LYS A 82 6.11 -9.15 -1.19
C LYS A 82 4.65 -9.21 -1.66
N PHE A 83 3.74 -8.67 -0.86
CA PHE A 83 2.33 -8.62 -1.21
C PHE A 83 2.10 -7.90 -2.53
N PHE A 84 2.73 -6.74 -2.71
CA PHE A 84 2.59 -5.97 -3.95
C PHE A 84 3.10 -6.76 -5.15
N ARG A 85 4.27 -7.38 -5.00
CA ARG A 85 4.84 -8.18 -6.10
C ARG A 85 3.96 -9.36 -6.50
N GLU A 86 3.28 -9.97 -5.52
CA GLU A 86 2.47 -11.16 -5.77
C GLU A 86 1.05 -10.84 -6.25
N ASN A 87 0.53 -9.66 -5.93
CA ASN A 87 -0.88 -9.36 -6.17
C ASN A 87 -1.15 -8.13 -7.03
N LEU A 88 -0.18 -7.30 -7.22
CA LEU A 88 -0.37 -6.03 -7.93
C LEU A 88 0.68 -5.79 -9.00
#